data_969a11bc1a55a6bd2c884650c045fcaf
#
_entry.id   969a11bc1a55a6bd2c884650c045fcaf
#
_cell.length_a   1.000
_cell.length_b   1.000
_cell.length_c   1.000
_cell.angle_alpha   90.00
_cell.angle_beta   90.00
_cell.angle_gamma   90.00
#
_symmetry.space_group_name_H-M   'P 1'
#
loop_
_entity.id
_entity.type
_entity.pdbx_description
1 polymer ?
#
loop_
_entity_poly.entity_id
_entity_poly.type
_entity_poly.pdbx_seq_one_letter_code
_entity_poly.pdbx_strand_id
1 'polypeptide(L)'
;MCAPLYSSPVIQRPENQSSREIDFCGFTWRVKSSIVPVAPGPNIYRGTEDAVFVSERGLHLTIGRDQDHWYATEIFTRKRVGYGTYTFTVETDALNYDPSVVAGFFTWDSEPVEFNREIDIEFASWGSHDGIRFQYVVQPYSIPERITVFDPKLQGSVSTHRIIWLADSVEFLSYHGVVDPDDPEADTMLMNQWKFIGDVPSEGRTRFRINLWLFQGKEPAKQTEMILRSFKFDPLR
;
A
#
# COMPACT_ATOMS: atom_id res chain seq x y z
N MET A 1 17.44 -0.38 -14.38
CA MET A 1 16.61 -0.11 -15.60
C MET A 1 15.26 0.38 -15.10
N CYS A 2 14.89 1.64 -15.45
CA CYS A 2 13.62 2.24 -15.04
C CYS A 2 12.43 1.48 -15.64
N ALA A 3 11.37 1.27 -14.85
CA ALA A 3 10.12 0.72 -15.33
C ALA A 3 9.52 1.63 -16.40
N PRO A 4 8.90 1.08 -17.46
CA PRO A 4 8.31 1.89 -18.52
C PRO A 4 7.07 2.64 -18.03
N LEU A 5 6.95 3.88 -18.48
CA LEU A 5 5.79 4.75 -18.33
C LEU A 5 4.51 4.06 -18.83
N TYR A 6 3.57 3.79 -17.95
CA TYR A 6 2.21 3.41 -18.31
C TYR A 6 1.25 4.52 -17.88
N SER A 7 1.02 5.45 -18.80
CA SER A 7 -0.16 6.31 -18.75
C SER A 7 -1.26 5.67 -19.60
N SER A 8 -2.09 4.84 -18.99
CA SER A 8 -3.38 4.46 -19.59
C SER A 8 -4.44 5.45 -19.12
N PRO A 9 -5.39 5.85 -19.98
CA PRO A 9 -6.49 6.69 -19.55
C PRO A 9 -7.34 5.94 -18.53
N VAL A 10 -7.30 6.39 -17.28
CA VAL A 10 -8.10 5.86 -16.20
C VAL A 10 -9.55 6.27 -16.45
N ILE A 11 -10.40 5.35 -16.88
CA ILE A 11 -11.84 5.53 -16.79
C ILE A 11 -12.20 5.40 -15.31
N GLN A 12 -12.16 6.52 -14.61
CA GLN A 12 -12.66 6.59 -13.24
C GLN A 12 -14.19 6.43 -13.27
N ARG A 13 -14.68 5.31 -12.76
CA ARG A 13 -16.09 5.22 -12.38
C ARG A 13 -16.30 5.99 -11.07
N PRO A 14 -17.45 6.69 -10.90
CA PRO A 14 -17.73 7.44 -9.68
C PRO A 14 -17.74 6.53 -8.46
N GLU A 15 -17.20 7.00 -7.33
CA GLU A 15 -17.11 6.35 -6.02
C GLU A 15 -18.47 5.92 -5.39
N ASN A 16 -19.56 5.97 -6.14
CA ASN A 16 -20.94 5.80 -5.68
C ASN A 16 -21.55 4.41 -5.87
N GLN A 17 -20.76 3.36 -6.15
CA GLN A 17 -21.27 1.99 -5.96
C GLN A 17 -21.06 1.61 -4.50
N SER A 18 -22.11 1.06 -3.86
CA SER A 18 -22.09 0.57 -2.47
C SER A 18 -20.95 -0.44 -2.29
N SER A 19 -19.78 0.09 -1.93
CA SER A 19 -18.64 -0.74 -1.58
C SER A 19 -18.91 -1.36 -0.21
N ARG A 20 -18.65 -2.65 -0.07
CA ARG A 20 -18.67 -3.32 1.24
C ARG A 20 -17.76 -2.55 2.19
N GLU A 21 -18.21 -2.37 3.44
CA GLU A 21 -17.44 -1.75 4.50
C GLU A 21 -17.05 -2.81 5.53
N ILE A 22 -15.89 -2.62 6.15
CA ILE A 22 -15.34 -3.49 7.18
C ILE A 22 -14.67 -2.63 8.26
N ASP A 23 -14.94 -2.90 9.53
CA ASP A 23 -14.35 -2.16 10.64
C ASP A 23 -13.09 -2.86 11.14
N PHE A 24 -11.99 -2.09 11.25
CA PHE A 24 -10.72 -2.59 11.78
C PHE A 24 -9.87 -1.44 12.34
N CYS A 25 -9.28 -1.64 13.53
CA CYS A 25 -8.43 -0.67 14.22
C CYS A 25 -9.06 0.73 14.39
N GLY A 26 -10.38 0.78 14.68
CA GLY A 26 -11.10 2.05 14.88
C GLY A 26 -11.41 2.82 13.57
N PHE A 27 -11.13 2.23 12.42
CA PHE A 27 -11.47 2.76 11.10
C PHE A 27 -12.51 1.89 10.42
N THR A 28 -13.45 2.53 9.73
CA THR A 28 -14.27 1.89 8.70
C THR A 28 -13.52 1.94 7.38
N TRP A 29 -13.25 0.78 6.80
CA TRP A 29 -12.59 0.61 5.52
C TRP A 29 -13.63 0.25 4.45
N ARG A 30 -13.51 0.86 3.29
CA ARG A 30 -14.26 0.47 2.09
C ARG A 30 -13.44 -0.53 1.31
N VAL A 31 -14.12 -1.57 0.82
CA VAL A 31 -13.49 -2.63 0.03
C VAL A 31 -13.78 -2.36 -1.44
N LYS A 32 -12.72 -2.24 -2.25
CA LYS A 32 -12.82 -2.05 -3.70
C LYS A 32 -13.35 -3.32 -4.37
N SER A 33 -14.22 -3.15 -5.35
CA SER A 33 -14.74 -4.23 -6.18
C SER A 33 -14.88 -3.76 -7.62
N SER A 34 -14.54 -4.62 -8.59
CA SER A 34 -14.73 -4.36 -10.01
C SER A 34 -15.09 -5.64 -10.76
N ILE A 35 -15.91 -5.52 -11.79
CA ILE A 35 -16.28 -6.63 -12.68
C ILE A 35 -15.48 -6.60 -13.99
N VAL A 36 -14.68 -5.57 -14.18
CA VAL A 36 -13.77 -5.40 -15.32
C VAL A 36 -12.38 -5.01 -14.78
N PRO A 37 -11.32 -5.27 -15.53
CA PRO A 37 -9.99 -4.85 -15.15
C PRO A 37 -9.89 -3.32 -15.00
N VAL A 38 -9.31 -2.86 -13.86
CA VAL A 38 -9.08 -1.45 -13.53
C VAL A 38 -7.68 -1.27 -12.93
N ALA A 39 -7.25 0.00 -12.81
CA ALA A 39 -5.99 0.35 -12.19
C ALA A 39 -6.00 0.19 -10.64
N PRO A 40 -4.81 -0.04 -10.01
CA PRO A 40 -3.58 -0.42 -10.67
C PRO A 40 -3.69 -1.79 -11.34
N GLY A 41 -2.98 -2.04 -12.42
CA GLY A 41 -3.07 -3.32 -13.08
C GLY A 41 -2.77 -3.30 -14.55
N PRO A 42 -3.65 -3.92 -15.39
CA PRO A 42 -5.11 -4.17 -15.23
C PRO A 42 -5.46 -5.32 -14.28
N ASN A 43 -6.27 -5.08 -13.24
CA ASN A 43 -6.71 -6.08 -12.29
C ASN A 43 -8.24 -6.08 -12.09
N ILE A 44 -8.82 -7.26 -11.87
CA ILE A 44 -10.17 -7.39 -11.31
C ILE A 44 -10.03 -7.35 -9.80
N TYR A 45 -10.77 -6.46 -9.12
CA TYR A 45 -10.75 -6.35 -7.67
C TYR A 45 -11.94 -7.08 -7.06
N ARG A 46 -11.66 -8.01 -6.15
CA ARG A 46 -12.68 -8.81 -5.46
C ARG A 46 -12.93 -8.27 -4.05
N GLY A 47 -14.15 -7.81 -3.82
CA GLY A 47 -14.56 -7.23 -2.54
C GLY A 47 -15.39 -8.19 -1.64
N THR A 48 -15.36 -9.49 -1.88
CA THR A 48 -16.12 -10.50 -1.15
C THR A 48 -15.49 -10.86 0.19
N GLU A 49 -16.24 -11.52 1.08
CA GLU A 49 -15.78 -11.87 2.43
C GLU A 49 -14.69 -12.94 2.45
N ASP A 50 -14.54 -13.73 1.40
CA ASP A 50 -13.46 -14.70 1.26
C ASP A 50 -12.16 -14.07 0.74
N ALA A 51 -12.23 -12.88 0.11
CA ALA A 51 -11.07 -12.18 -0.42
C ALA A 51 -10.52 -11.11 0.54
N VAL A 52 -11.41 -10.43 1.30
CA VAL A 52 -11.06 -9.42 2.31
C VAL A 52 -11.90 -9.67 3.55
N PHE A 53 -11.28 -10.00 4.68
CA PHE A 53 -11.96 -10.35 5.93
C PHE A 53 -11.13 -10.01 7.16
N VAL A 54 -11.76 -10.00 8.35
CA VAL A 54 -11.08 -9.83 9.63
C VAL A 54 -11.07 -11.15 10.40
N SER A 55 -9.95 -11.48 11.01
CA SER A 55 -9.77 -12.58 11.95
C SER A 55 -9.07 -12.09 13.23
N GLU A 56 -8.76 -13.01 14.14
CA GLU A 56 -7.92 -12.70 15.32
C GLU A 56 -6.51 -12.23 14.96
N ARG A 57 -6.01 -12.57 13.75
CA ARG A 57 -4.70 -12.14 13.27
C ARG A 57 -4.69 -10.72 12.72
N GLY A 58 -5.83 -10.21 12.28
CA GLY A 58 -5.95 -8.88 11.66
C GLY A 58 -6.91 -8.84 10.47
N LEU A 59 -6.76 -7.83 9.62
CA LEU A 59 -7.51 -7.67 8.39
C LEU A 59 -6.73 -8.27 7.22
N HIS A 60 -7.32 -9.24 6.55
CA HIS A 60 -6.72 -10.03 5.47
C HIS A 60 -7.05 -9.44 4.10
N LEU A 61 -6.05 -9.34 3.26
CA LEU A 61 -6.16 -9.08 1.83
C LEU A 61 -5.53 -10.24 1.07
N THR A 62 -6.20 -10.73 0.02
CA THR A 62 -5.71 -11.88 -0.74
C THR A 62 -5.61 -11.57 -2.23
N ILE A 63 -4.63 -12.19 -2.89
CA ILE A 63 -4.65 -12.48 -4.32
C ILE A 63 -5.03 -13.94 -4.46
N GLY A 64 -6.08 -14.21 -5.18
CA GLY A 64 -6.58 -15.56 -5.39
C GLY A 64 -7.16 -15.72 -6.78
N ARG A 65 -7.69 -16.92 -7.05
CA ARG A 65 -8.32 -17.25 -8.32
C ARG A 65 -9.78 -17.59 -8.10
N ASP A 66 -10.65 -17.00 -8.90
CA ASP A 66 -12.07 -17.31 -8.96
C ASP A 66 -12.37 -17.84 -10.37
N GLN A 67 -12.72 -19.12 -10.46
CA GLN A 67 -12.89 -19.83 -11.73
C GLN A 67 -11.62 -19.65 -12.61
N ASP A 68 -11.73 -18.85 -13.67
CA ASP A 68 -10.65 -18.65 -14.64
C ASP A 68 -9.88 -17.34 -14.48
N HIS A 69 -10.23 -16.51 -13.47
CA HIS A 69 -9.64 -15.18 -13.31
C HIS A 69 -8.95 -15.01 -11.98
N TRP A 70 -7.72 -14.49 -12.03
CA TRP A 70 -7.04 -13.97 -10.86
C TRP A 70 -7.65 -12.64 -10.44
N TYR A 71 -7.73 -12.42 -9.12
CA TYR A 71 -8.22 -11.17 -8.55
C TYR A 71 -7.19 -10.55 -7.61
N ALA A 72 -7.24 -9.24 -7.53
CA ALA A 72 -6.54 -8.39 -6.58
C ALA A 72 -7.51 -7.92 -5.49
N THR A 73 -6.98 -7.35 -4.41
CA THR A 73 -7.75 -6.74 -3.34
C THR A 73 -7.23 -5.34 -2.99
N GLU A 74 -8.14 -4.45 -2.61
CA GLU A 74 -7.80 -3.11 -2.13
C GLU A 74 -8.84 -2.66 -1.11
N ILE A 75 -8.36 -2.01 -0.05
CA ILE A 75 -9.19 -1.32 0.93
C ILE A 75 -8.76 0.15 1.04
N PHE A 76 -9.68 1.00 1.46
CA PHE A 76 -9.37 2.40 1.72
C PHE A 76 -10.23 2.96 2.85
N THR A 77 -9.67 3.91 3.61
CA THR A 77 -10.38 4.52 4.73
C THR A 77 -11.64 5.23 4.27
N ARG A 78 -12.77 5.05 4.96
CA ARG A 78 -13.99 5.84 4.72
C ARG A 78 -13.77 7.30 5.09
N LYS A 79 -13.13 7.54 6.23
CA LYS A 79 -12.71 8.86 6.68
C LYS A 79 -11.53 9.34 5.84
N ARG A 80 -11.53 10.62 5.49
CA ARG A 80 -10.37 11.28 4.90
C ARG A 80 -9.28 11.45 5.94
N VAL A 81 -8.06 11.39 5.48
CA VAL A 81 -6.84 11.58 6.24
C VAL A 81 -5.98 12.64 5.55
N GLY A 82 -4.99 13.19 6.21
CA GLY A 82 -4.13 14.23 5.68
C GLY A 82 -2.80 14.27 6.42
N TYR A 83 -2.27 15.44 6.71
CA TYR A 83 -1.04 15.58 7.48
C TYR A 83 -1.13 14.88 8.83
N GLY A 84 -0.09 14.18 9.19
CA GLY A 84 -0.02 13.41 10.42
C GLY A 84 0.89 12.20 10.30
N THR A 85 0.78 11.31 11.29
CA THR A 85 1.58 10.10 11.39
C THR A 85 0.70 8.87 11.15
N TYR A 86 1.08 8.08 10.17
CA TYR A 86 0.49 6.78 9.85
C TYR A 86 1.42 5.70 10.35
N THR A 87 0.96 4.83 11.21
CA THR A 87 1.73 3.67 11.70
C THR A 87 0.93 2.41 11.46
N PHE A 88 1.54 1.40 10.82
CA PHE A 88 0.87 0.15 10.54
C PHE A 88 1.84 -1.04 10.61
N THR A 89 1.32 -2.17 11.05
CA THR A 89 2.07 -3.44 11.09
C THR A 89 1.42 -4.42 10.14
N VAL A 90 2.23 -5.05 9.30
CA VAL A 90 1.79 -6.05 8.33
C VAL A 90 2.49 -7.38 8.56
N GLU A 91 1.78 -8.46 8.24
CA GLU A 91 2.31 -9.79 8.18
C GLU A 91 2.10 -10.34 6.77
N THR A 92 3.19 -10.68 6.10
CA THR A 92 3.15 -11.25 4.76
C THR A 92 4.47 -11.93 4.42
N ASP A 93 4.42 -12.97 3.60
CA ASP A 93 5.61 -13.70 3.12
C ASP A 93 6.23 -12.98 1.91
N ALA A 94 6.62 -11.71 2.10
CA ALA A 94 7.08 -10.86 1.00
C ALA A 94 8.32 -11.42 0.28
N LEU A 95 9.21 -12.11 0.98
CA LEU A 95 10.41 -12.73 0.38
C LEU A 95 10.06 -13.80 -0.68
N ASN A 96 8.90 -14.40 -0.57
CA ASN A 96 8.39 -15.43 -1.48
C ASN A 96 7.25 -14.94 -2.38
N TYR A 97 7.11 -13.63 -2.56
CA TYR A 97 6.17 -13.09 -3.53
C TYR A 97 6.53 -13.54 -4.95
N ASP A 98 5.49 -13.90 -5.71
CA ASP A 98 5.64 -13.98 -7.16
C ASP A 98 6.09 -12.61 -7.69
N PRO A 99 6.97 -12.55 -8.70
CA PRO A 99 7.45 -11.28 -9.25
C PRO A 99 6.36 -10.31 -9.72
N SER A 100 5.17 -10.81 -10.01
CA SER A 100 4.02 -9.99 -10.38
C SER A 100 3.27 -9.39 -9.18
N VAL A 101 3.48 -9.89 -7.97
CA VAL A 101 2.75 -9.43 -6.77
C VAL A 101 3.33 -8.11 -6.26
N VAL A 102 2.45 -7.16 -5.99
CA VAL A 102 2.75 -5.86 -5.40
C VAL A 102 1.84 -5.63 -4.19
N ALA A 103 2.42 -5.26 -3.06
CA ALA A 103 1.70 -4.74 -1.90
C ALA A 103 1.97 -3.24 -1.77
N GLY A 104 0.91 -2.44 -1.75
CA GLY A 104 0.99 -0.98 -1.65
C GLY A 104 0.26 -0.45 -0.42
N PHE A 105 0.86 0.56 0.23
CA PHE A 105 0.35 1.28 1.39
C PHE A 105 0.51 2.78 1.11
N PHE A 106 -0.59 3.48 0.82
CA PHE A 106 -0.46 4.80 0.23
C PHE A 106 -1.60 5.75 0.55
N THR A 107 -1.33 7.04 0.40
CA THR A 107 -2.35 8.09 0.36
C THR A 107 -2.83 8.27 -1.07
N TRP A 108 -4.10 8.63 -1.25
CA TRP A 108 -4.67 8.88 -2.58
C TRP A 108 -5.84 9.84 -2.53
N ASP A 109 -5.83 10.83 -3.43
CA ASP A 109 -6.97 11.67 -3.76
C ASP A 109 -7.49 11.32 -5.16
N SER A 110 -8.81 11.25 -5.34
CA SER A 110 -9.42 11.03 -6.64
C SER A 110 -9.25 12.20 -7.62
N GLU A 111 -8.90 13.39 -7.11
CA GLU A 111 -8.55 14.53 -7.95
C GLU A 111 -7.10 14.38 -8.44
N PRO A 112 -6.84 14.51 -9.76
CA PRO A 112 -5.50 14.30 -10.32
C PRO A 112 -4.55 15.49 -10.10
N VAL A 113 -4.79 16.28 -9.05
CA VAL A 113 -3.96 17.40 -8.64
C VAL A 113 -2.81 16.87 -7.80
N GLU A 114 -1.60 17.42 -7.98
CA GLU A 114 -0.40 17.03 -7.23
C GLU A 114 -0.16 15.51 -7.28
N PHE A 115 -0.31 14.91 -8.48
CA PHE A 115 -0.17 13.46 -8.68
C PHE A 115 -1.05 12.62 -7.75
N ASN A 116 -2.32 13.01 -7.61
CA ASN A 116 -3.29 12.39 -6.70
C ASN A 116 -2.88 12.43 -5.22
N ARG A 117 -1.93 13.29 -4.86
CA ARG A 117 -1.38 13.39 -3.49
C ARG A 117 -0.89 12.05 -2.96
N GLU A 118 -0.27 11.28 -3.84
CA GLU A 118 0.14 9.90 -3.55
C GLU A 118 1.51 9.88 -2.89
N ILE A 119 1.56 9.20 -1.75
CA ILE A 119 2.75 8.95 -0.93
C ILE A 119 2.73 7.46 -0.60
N ASP A 120 3.77 6.71 -0.99
CA ASP A 120 3.72 5.26 -1.03
C ASP A 120 4.81 4.60 -0.20
N ILE A 121 4.46 3.48 0.43
CA ILE A 121 5.36 2.37 0.75
C ILE A 121 4.91 1.18 -0.10
N GLU A 122 5.83 0.58 -0.86
CA GLU A 122 5.51 -0.55 -1.73
C GLU A 122 6.51 -1.69 -1.56
N PHE A 123 6.00 -2.93 -1.64
CA PHE A 123 6.78 -4.16 -1.67
C PHE A 123 6.57 -4.81 -3.03
N ALA A 124 7.60 -4.82 -3.86
CA ALA A 124 7.49 -5.32 -5.22
C ALA A 124 8.81 -5.79 -5.81
N SER A 125 8.73 -6.72 -6.74
CA SER A 125 9.82 -7.08 -7.65
C SER A 125 9.61 -6.49 -9.05
N TRP A 126 8.45 -5.91 -9.31
CA TRP A 126 8.07 -5.28 -10.59
C TRP A 126 8.27 -6.21 -11.80
N GLY A 127 7.98 -7.49 -11.61
CA GLY A 127 8.18 -8.52 -12.63
C GLY A 127 9.63 -9.00 -12.79
N SER A 128 10.58 -8.51 -11.99
CA SER A 128 11.96 -8.99 -11.97
C SER A 128 12.10 -10.19 -11.05
N HIS A 129 13.03 -11.10 -11.40
CA HIS A 129 13.44 -12.22 -10.56
C HIS A 129 14.63 -11.89 -9.64
N ASP A 130 15.04 -10.63 -9.54
CA ASP A 130 16.16 -10.18 -8.70
C ASP A 130 15.80 -10.05 -7.21
N GLY A 131 14.61 -10.52 -6.83
CA GLY A 131 14.06 -10.49 -5.48
C GLY A 131 13.25 -9.24 -5.16
N ILE A 132 12.57 -9.31 -4.01
CA ILE A 132 11.73 -8.21 -3.52
C ILE A 132 12.56 -6.97 -3.20
N ARG A 133 11.99 -5.80 -3.46
CA ARG A 133 12.48 -4.51 -2.99
C ARG A 133 11.35 -3.80 -2.26
N PHE A 134 11.72 -3.04 -1.23
CA PHE A 134 10.84 -2.05 -0.66
C PHE A 134 11.20 -0.70 -1.23
N GLN A 135 10.18 0.11 -1.45
CA GLN A 135 10.38 1.47 -1.92
C GLN A 135 9.48 2.46 -1.18
N TYR A 136 9.99 3.68 -1.02
CA TYR A 136 9.26 4.84 -0.56
C TYR A 136 9.17 5.83 -1.70
N VAL A 137 8.00 6.39 -1.91
CA VAL A 137 7.75 7.32 -3.01
C VAL A 137 6.94 8.52 -2.51
N VAL A 138 7.33 9.71 -2.96
CA VAL A 138 6.49 10.91 -2.95
C VAL A 138 6.26 11.27 -4.42
N GLN A 139 5.10 10.93 -4.96
CA GLN A 139 4.86 11.03 -6.40
C GLN A 139 5.20 12.42 -6.99
N PRO A 140 5.73 12.49 -8.24
CA PRO A 140 5.89 11.38 -9.21
C PRO A 140 7.23 10.64 -9.08
N TYR A 141 7.18 9.32 -9.12
CA TYR A 141 8.35 8.44 -9.05
C TYR A 141 9.36 8.64 -10.20
N SER A 142 8.97 9.32 -11.27
CA SER A 142 9.84 9.62 -12.41
C SER A 142 10.92 10.65 -12.09
N ILE A 143 10.84 11.31 -10.96
CA ILE A 143 11.85 12.25 -10.44
C ILE A 143 12.70 11.47 -9.42
N PRO A 144 14.00 11.25 -9.68
CA PRO A 144 14.85 10.38 -8.85
C PRO A 144 14.90 10.75 -7.36
N GLU A 145 14.80 12.05 -7.05
CA GLU A 145 14.86 12.55 -5.67
C GLU A 145 13.58 12.24 -4.87
N ARG A 146 12.51 11.77 -5.54
CA ARG A 146 11.21 11.47 -4.95
C ARG A 146 10.97 9.99 -4.66
N ILE A 147 11.98 9.16 -4.91
CA ILE A 147 11.92 7.71 -4.68
C ILE A 147 13.20 7.21 -4.04
N THR A 148 13.06 6.29 -3.10
CA THR A 148 14.17 5.47 -2.62
C THR A 148 13.79 4.00 -2.66
N VAL A 149 14.71 3.14 -3.08
CA VAL A 149 14.51 1.69 -3.20
C VAL A 149 15.60 0.99 -2.39
N PHE A 150 15.21 0.02 -1.58
CA PHE A 150 16.14 -0.71 -0.74
C PHE A 150 15.81 -2.21 -0.65
N ASP A 151 16.83 -2.99 -0.30
CA ASP A 151 16.69 -4.39 0.07
C ASP A 151 16.24 -4.46 1.54
N PRO A 152 15.03 -5.00 1.83
CA PRO A 152 14.50 -4.99 3.18
C PRO A 152 15.24 -5.92 4.14
N LYS A 153 15.99 -6.93 3.64
CA LYS A 153 16.67 -7.96 4.45
C LYS A 153 15.77 -8.51 5.55
N LEU A 154 14.51 -8.79 5.20
CA LEU A 154 13.46 -9.14 6.15
C LEU A 154 13.88 -10.25 7.11
N GLN A 155 13.59 -10.04 8.40
CA GLN A 155 13.72 -11.03 9.46
C GLN A 155 12.33 -11.58 9.82
N GLY A 156 11.90 -12.62 9.10
CA GLY A 156 10.55 -13.17 9.26
C GLY A 156 9.51 -12.50 8.35
N SER A 157 8.23 -12.67 8.69
CA SER A 157 7.09 -12.24 7.89
C SER A 157 6.40 -10.97 8.38
N VAL A 158 6.83 -10.41 9.51
CA VAL A 158 6.18 -9.23 10.12
C VAL A 158 7.10 -8.02 10.01
N SER A 159 6.51 -6.89 9.64
CA SER A 159 7.19 -5.59 9.62
C SER A 159 6.25 -4.47 10.05
N THR A 160 6.81 -3.44 10.68
CA THR A 160 6.11 -2.22 11.08
C THR A 160 6.61 -1.05 10.25
N HIS A 161 5.69 -0.20 9.81
CA HIS A 161 5.98 0.94 8.94
C HIS A 161 5.36 2.21 9.48
N ARG A 162 6.04 3.33 9.26
CA ARG A 162 5.57 4.66 9.62
C ARG A 162 5.78 5.62 8.47
N ILE A 163 4.76 6.44 8.19
CA ILE A 163 4.82 7.62 7.32
C ILE A 163 4.49 8.83 8.19
N ILE A 164 5.37 9.83 8.23
CA ILE A 164 5.12 11.12 8.86
C ILE A 164 5.00 12.14 7.74
N TRP A 165 3.78 12.60 7.48
CA TRP A 165 3.48 13.54 6.41
C TRP A 165 3.20 14.92 6.98
N LEU A 166 4.09 15.86 6.67
CA LEU A 166 4.03 17.27 7.06
C LEU A 166 3.87 18.15 5.83
N ALA A 167 3.65 19.45 6.01
CA ALA A 167 3.45 20.37 4.90
C ALA A 167 4.71 20.60 4.02
N ASP A 168 5.89 20.31 4.55
CA ASP A 168 7.19 20.55 3.93
C ASP A 168 8.07 19.32 3.81
N SER A 169 7.64 18.18 4.37
CA SER A 169 8.43 16.96 4.38
C SER A 169 7.57 15.70 4.53
N VAL A 170 8.10 14.58 4.04
CA VAL A 170 7.59 13.24 4.31
C VAL A 170 8.72 12.38 4.82
N GLU A 171 8.54 11.74 5.96
CA GLU A 171 9.50 10.81 6.53
C GLU A 171 8.92 9.40 6.58
N PHE A 172 9.71 8.43 6.16
CA PHE A 172 9.36 7.02 6.11
C PHE A 172 10.31 6.24 7.02
N LEU A 173 9.75 5.31 7.78
CA LEU A 173 10.50 4.38 8.60
C LEU A 173 9.92 2.98 8.43
N SER A 174 10.78 1.98 8.35
CA SER A 174 10.38 0.57 8.34
C SER A 174 11.21 -0.21 9.34
N TYR A 175 10.56 -1.13 10.06
CA TYR A 175 11.15 -1.91 11.14
C TYR A 175 10.87 -3.40 10.95
N HIS A 176 11.78 -4.25 11.41
CA HIS A 176 11.55 -5.69 11.54
C HIS A 176 10.58 -5.97 12.69
N GLY A 177 9.63 -6.87 12.47
CA GLY A 177 8.72 -7.34 13.52
C GLY A 177 7.63 -6.33 13.91
N VAL A 178 7.07 -6.57 15.09
CA VAL A 178 6.10 -5.69 15.75
C VAL A 178 6.87 -4.69 16.61
N VAL A 179 6.85 -3.43 16.23
CA VAL A 179 7.60 -2.36 16.89
C VAL A 179 6.66 -1.21 17.21
N ASP A 180 6.78 -0.64 18.39
CA ASP A 180 6.28 0.71 18.67
C ASP A 180 7.37 1.71 18.28
N PRO A 181 7.22 2.49 17.18
CA PRO A 181 8.26 3.42 16.76
C PRO A 181 8.51 4.60 17.73
N ASP A 182 7.72 4.74 18.77
CA ASP A 182 7.93 5.73 19.84
C ASP A 182 8.73 5.14 21.02
N ASP A 183 9.02 3.82 20.99
CA ASP A 183 9.89 3.17 21.97
C ASP A 183 11.36 3.60 21.73
N PRO A 184 12.11 3.98 22.79
CA PRO A 184 13.53 4.34 22.67
C PRO A 184 14.42 3.25 22.05
N GLU A 185 14.03 1.97 22.12
CA GLU A 185 14.77 0.84 21.55
C GLU A 185 14.35 0.50 20.11
N ALA A 186 13.37 1.21 19.54
CA ALA A 186 12.85 0.93 18.19
C ALA A 186 13.95 0.91 17.12
N ASP A 187 14.96 1.77 17.25
CA ASP A 187 16.07 1.89 16.30
C ASP A 187 16.87 0.59 16.15
N THR A 188 16.86 -0.29 17.14
CA THR A 188 17.52 -1.60 17.06
C THR A 188 16.88 -2.52 16.02
N MET A 189 15.62 -2.26 15.68
CA MET A 189 14.84 -3.02 14.70
C MET A 189 14.68 -2.24 13.37
N LEU A 190 15.32 -1.07 13.23
CA LEU A 190 15.19 -0.23 12.06
C LEU A 190 15.76 -0.94 10.82
N MET A 191 14.93 -1.05 9.80
CA MET A 191 15.24 -1.64 8.52
C MET A 191 15.74 -0.57 7.54
N ASN A 192 15.01 0.54 7.47
CA ASN A 192 15.36 1.70 6.66
C ASN A 192 14.61 2.95 7.11
N GLN A 193 15.20 4.11 6.86
CA GLN A 193 14.61 5.42 7.07
C GLN A 193 14.96 6.31 5.89
N TRP A 194 13.98 7.11 5.45
CA TRP A 194 14.21 8.13 4.44
C TRP A 194 13.31 9.34 4.67
N LYS A 195 13.88 10.53 4.54
CA LYS A 195 13.15 11.79 4.65
C LYS A 195 13.25 12.57 3.35
N PHE A 196 12.11 12.82 2.73
CA PHE A 196 11.96 13.74 1.62
C PHE A 196 11.64 15.14 2.15
N ILE A 197 12.39 16.14 1.69
CA ILE A 197 12.14 17.57 1.98
C ILE A 197 12.02 18.27 0.62
N GLY A 198 10.92 18.97 0.41
CA GLY A 198 10.69 19.66 -0.85
C GLY A 198 9.23 19.97 -1.11
N ASP A 199 8.85 19.91 -2.39
CA ASP A 199 7.49 20.11 -2.83
C ASP A 199 6.62 18.88 -2.49
N VAL A 200 6.09 18.87 -1.28
CA VAL A 200 5.22 17.82 -0.72
C VAL A 200 3.77 18.12 -1.13
N PRO A 201 2.97 17.10 -1.51
CA PRO A 201 1.57 17.34 -1.83
C PRO A 201 0.79 17.89 -0.62
N SER A 202 -0.21 18.72 -0.91
CA SER A 202 -1.15 19.22 0.10
C SER A 202 -2.11 18.11 0.56
N GLU A 203 -2.77 18.26 1.73
CA GLU A 203 -3.66 17.22 2.27
C GLU A 203 -4.82 16.81 1.34
N GLY A 204 -5.45 17.77 0.68
CA GLY A 204 -6.57 17.55 -0.21
C GLY A 204 -7.72 16.77 0.41
N ARG A 205 -8.22 15.78 -0.33
CA ARG A 205 -9.30 14.87 0.10
C ARG A 205 -8.82 13.43 0.17
N THR A 206 -7.57 13.24 0.58
CA THR A 206 -6.88 11.95 0.59
C THR A 206 -7.55 10.93 1.50
N ARG A 207 -7.36 9.67 1.13
CA ARG A 207 -7.67 8.48 1.92
C ARG A 207 -6.42 7.64 2.01
N PHE A 208 -6.25 6.92 3.09
CA PHE A 208 -5.22 5.89 3.14
C PHE A 208 -5.74 4.63 2.48
N ARG A 209 -4.93 4.05 1.59
CA ARG A 209 -5.26 2.86 0.82
C ARG A 209 -4.24 1.77 1.07
N ILE A 210 -4.71 0.54 1.02
CA ILE A 210 -3.87 -0.66 1.09
C ILE A 210 -4.33 -1.59 0.00
N ASN A 211 -3.41 -2.05 -0.85
CA ASN A 211 -3.73 -3.00 -1.90
C ASN A 211 -2.73 -4.16 -1.97
N LEU A 212 -3.20 -5.24 -2.53
CA LEU A 212 -2.42 -6.39 -2.94
C LEU A 212 -2.85 -6.71 -4.37
N TRP A 213 -1.96 -6.50 -5.36
CA TRP A 213 -2.32 -6.49 -6.76
C TRP A 213 -1.26 -7.09 -7.68
N LEU A 214 -1.60 -7.30 -8.96
CA LEU A 214 -0.75 -7.97 -9.95
C LEU A 214 -0.21 -6.97 -10.96
N PHE A 215 1.10 -6.79 -10.95
CA PHE A 215 1.83 -5.92 -11.88
C PHE A 215 1.57 -6.34 -13.33
N GLN A 216 1.12 -5.39 -14.16
CA GLN A 216 0.72 -5.61 -15.55
C GLN A 216 -0.39 -6.66 -15.73
N GLY A 217 -1.16 -6.99 -14.67
CA GLY A 217 -2.17 -8.04 -14.71
C GLY A 217 -1.62 -9.45 -14.94
N LYS A 218 -0.32 -9.66 -14.70
CA LYS A 218 0.30 -10.98 -14.89
C LYS A 218 -0.16 -11.97 -13.83
N GLU A 219 -0.55 -13.14 -14.25
CA GLU A 219 -0.97 -14.22 -13.36
C GLU A 219 0.21 -14.70 -12.49
N PRO A 220 0.04 -14.80 -11.16
CA PRO A 220 1.07 -15.32 -10.30
C PRO A 220 1.08 -16.85 -10.27
N ALA A 221 2.19 -17.45 -9.85
CA ALA A 221 2.29 -18.88 -9.72
C ALA A 221 1.48 -19.46 -8.54
N LYS A 222 1.18 -18.63 -7.52
CA LYS A 222 0.46 -19.03 -6.31
C LYS A 222 -0.42 -17.92 -5.77
N GLN A 223 -1.40 -18.28 -4.97
CA GLN A 223 -2.17 -17.33 -4.16
C GLN A 223 -1.26 -16.63 -3.15
N THR A 224 -1.60 -15.41 -2.80
CA THR A 224 -0.83 -14.59 -1.85
C THR A 224 -1.77 -13.97 -0.84
N GLU A 225 -1.35 -13.92 0.41
CA GLU A 225 -2.07 -13.27 1.51
C GLU A 225 -1.18 -12.21 2.16
N MET A 226 -1.79 -11.11 2.55
CA MET A 226 -1.22 -10.09 3.39
C MET A 226 -2.22 -9.76 4.51
N ILE A 227 -1.72 -9.60 5.73
CA ILE A 227 -2.53 -9.32 6.91
C ILE A 227 -2.10 -7.97 7.48
N LEU A 228 -3.01 -7.02 7.52
CA LEU A 228 -2.85 -5.79 8.29
C LEU A 228 -3.12 -6.13 9.75
N ARG A 229 -2.09 -6.17 10.58
CA ARG A 229 -2.20 -6.50 12.02
C ARG A 229 -2.63 -5.32 12.87
N SER A 230 -2.20 -4.11 12.48
CA SER A 230 -2.59 -2.88 13.14
C SER A 230 -2.52 -1.69 12.16
N PHE A 231 -3.30 -0.67 12.44
CA PHE A 231 -3.27 0.62 11.76
C PHE A 231 -3.63 1.74 12.74
N LYS A 232 -2.84 2.80 12.74
CA LYS A 232 -3.06 4.02 13.54
C LYS A 232 -2.80 5.24 12.67
N PHE A 233 -3.62 6.27 12.82
CA PHE A 233 -3.41 7.59 12.25
C PHE A 233 -3.56 8.65 13.34
N ASP A 234 -2.49 9.37 13.58
CA ASP A 234 -2.43 10.52 14.47
C ASP A 234 -2.38 11.80 13.62
N PRO A 235 -3.47 12.56 13.51
CA PRO A 235 -3.49 13.78 12.70
C PRO A 235 -2.56 14.84 13.28
N LEU A 236 -1.92 15.61 12.41
CA LEU A 236 -1.20 16.83 12.81
C LEU A 236 -2.20 17.79 13.46
N ARG A 237 -1.89 18.30 14.65
CA ARG A 237 -2.72 19.23 15.41
C ARG A 237 -2.34 20.67 15.12
#